data_cabdd7aae962cff1c725643fa6ff63fb
#
_entry.id   cabdd7aae962cff1c725643fa6ff63fb
#
_cell.length_a   1.000
_cell.length_b   1.000
_cell.length_c   1.000
_cell.angle_alpha   90.00
_cell.angle_beta   90.00
_cell.angle_gamma   90.00
#
_symmetry.space_group_name_H-M   'P 1'
#
loop_
_entity.id
_entity.type
_entity.pdbx_description
1 polymer ?
#
loop_
_entity_poly.entity_id
_entity_poly.type
_entity_poly.pdbx_seq_one_letter_code
_entity_poly.pdbx_strand_id
1 'polypeptide(L)'
;MDLPPSIPPPAARQGKLSAADLRLVPTLMLFAAGILLGLTFSLNRIAVSDGIPFIPYVFWQALGAGLLMLAFSLIFRRPPGLSLSHLRVYAVMGLLGMSLPILVVNFVATKLPAGVVGLQQTLVPMLTYAFALLLRIDRVNALKLTGLAVGLGAVLVVVLPRASLPSPDMTIWVLVSFLTPLCYGIANVLISILRPPQSSSLALGAAILLTGAIYMGLVMLGMGEWWWFEGGAGAMGNGDWALIAVVFINAIFFWLMLEIIRLAGPVFFSVQNYITTLTGIGWGILIHGEAHSLWIWLALMLLFFGLALVIAGSLKTQARP
;
A
#
# COMPACT_ATOMS: atom_id res chain seq x y z
N MET A 1 -14.65 14.24 -59.35
CA MET A 1 -14.12 13.04 -58.65
C MET A 1 -14.32 13.30 -57.16
N ASP A 2 -15.52 12.98 -56.65
CA ASP A 2 -15.93 13.30 -55.31
C ASP A 2 -15.41 12.23 -54.35
N LEU A 3 -14.67 12.64 -53.33
CA LEU A 3 -14.19 11.77 -52.25
C LEU A 3 -15.39 11.30 -51.39
N PRO A 4 -15.47 10.03 -51.02
CA PRO A 4 -16.55 9.55 -50.17
C PRO A 4 -16.46 10.19 -48.76
N PRO A 5 -17.58 10.42 -48.05
CA PRO A 5 -17.59 11.05 -46.75
C PRO A 5 -16.83 10.16 -45.74
N SER A 6 -15.96 10.81 -44.97
CA SER A 6 -15.18 10.19 -43.92
C SER A 6 -16.11 9.56 -42.87
N ILE A 7 -15.95 8.27 -42.63
CA ILE A 7 -16.64 7.53 -41.55
C ILE A 7 -16.22 8.14 -40.20
N PRO A 8 -17.16 8.66 -39.38
CA PRO A 8 -16.81 9.15 -38.07
C PRO A 8 -16.29 7.99 -37.20
N PRO A 9 -15.25 8.20 -36.38
CA PRO A 9 -14.72 7.18 -35.50
C PRO A 9 -15.82 6.69 -34.53
N PRO A 10 -15.86 5.40 -34.19
CA PRO A 10 -16.86 4.87 -33.29
C PRO A 10 -16.78 5.58 -31.94
N ALA A 11 -17.84 6.27 -31.58
CA ALA A 11 -18.02 6.89 -30.30
C ALA A 11 -17.84 5.82 -29.23
N ALA A 12 -16.69 5.83 -28.53
CA ALA A 12 -16.47 5.03 -27.35
C ALA A 12 -17.62 5.33 -26.37
N ARG A 13 -18.50 4.35 -26.13
CA ARG A 13 -19.45 4.35 -25.03
C ARG A 13 -18.66 4.35 -23.71
N GLN A 14 -18.05 5.46 -23.37
CA GLN A 14 -17.73 5.76 -21.97
C GLN A 14 -19.09 6.09 -21.32
N GLY A 15 -19.67 5.11 -20.64
CA GLY A 15 -20.78 5.36 -19.74
C GLY A 15 -20.34 6.48 -18.81
N LYS A 16 -20.97 7.65 -18.92
CA LYS A 16 -20.71 8.79 -18.03
C LYS A 16 -21.09 8.33 -16.62
N LEU A 17 -20.08 7.91 -15.84
CA LEU A 17 -20.26 7.73 -14.39
C LEU A 17 -20.82 9.03 -13.85
N SER A 18 -21.88 8.95 -13.05
CA SER A 18 -22.44 10.14 -12.41
C SER A 18 -21.39 10.77 -11.47
N ALA A 19 -21.53 12.05 -11.16
CA ALA A 19 -20.65 12.70 -10.19
C ALA A 19 -20.70 12.01 -8.80
N ALA A 20 -21.78 11.31 -8.48
CA ALA A 20 -21.92 10.49 -7.30
C ALA A 20 -21.11 9.19 -7.41
N ASP A 21 -21.12 8.52 -8.58
CA ASP A 21 -20.35 7.29 -8.83
C ASP A 21 -18.85 7.56 -8.77
N LEU A 22 -18.39 8.70 -9.30
CA LEU A 22 -16.99 9.14 -9.26
C LEU A 22 -16.48 9.37 -7.83
N ARG A 23 -17.38 9.57 -6.85
CA ARG A 23 -17.04 9.76 -5.43
C ARG A 23 -17.13 8.46 -4.63
N LEU A 24 -18.14 7.65 -4.91
CA LEU A 24 -18.42 6.44 -4.15
C LEU A 24 -17.43 5.32 -4.47
N VAL A 25 -17.11 5.10 -5.76
CA VAL A 25 -16.23 4.02 -6.20
C VAL A 25 -14.84 4.07 -5.56
N PRO A 26 -14.08 5.18 -5.63
CA PRO A 26 -12.77 5.25 -4.98
C PRO A 26 -12.83 5.07 -3.46
N THR A 27 -13.93 5.53 -2.82
CA THR A 27 -14.11 5.38 -1.37
C THR A 27 -14.33 3.91 -0.99
N LEU A 28 -15.19 3.19 -1.72
CA LEU A 28 -15.39 1.76 -1.49
C LEU A 28 -14.11 0.96 -1.74
N MET A 29 -13.38 1.29 -2.81
CA MET A 29 -12.09 0.68 -3.12
C MET A 29 -11.05 0.95 -1.99
N LEU A 30 -11.06 2.15 -1.41
CA LEU A 30 -10.19 2.53 -0.30
C LEU A 30 -10.47 1.67 0.94
N PHE A 31 -11.74 1.49 1.30
CA PHE A 31 -12.12 0.61 2.40
C PHE A 31 -11.75 -0.84 2.13
N ALA A 32 -12.03 -1.35 0.93
CA ALA A 32 -11.65 -2.70 0.53
C ALA A 32 -10.11 -2.91 0.63
N ALA A 33 -9.32 -1.96 0.11
CA ALA A 33 -7.86 -2.00 0.19
C ALA A 33 -7.36 -2.01 1.64
N GLY A 34 -7.94 -1.17 2.51
CA GLY A 34 -7.55 -1.11 3.91
C GLY A 34 -7.92 -2.36 4.70
N ILE A 35 -9.11 -2.92 4.48
CA ILE A 35 -9.57 -4.17 5.12
C ILE A 35 -8.67 -5.35 4.72
N LEU A 36 -8.40 -5.48 3.43
CA LEU A 36 -7.54 -6.55 2.91
C LEU A 36 -6.12 -6.44 3.44
N LEU A 37 -5.53 -5.24 3.40
CA LEU A 37 -4.17 -5.05 3.89
C LEU A 37 -4.09 -5.22 5.42
N GLY A 38 -5.14 -4.84 6.16
CA GLY A 38 -5.21 -5.09 7.61
C GLY A 38 -5.18 -6.58 7.95
N LEU A 39 -5.82 -7.42 7.14
CA LEU A 39 -5.80 -8.88 7.31
C LEU A 39 -4.38 -9.45 7.15
N THR A 40 -3.55 -8.84 6.30
CA THR A 40 -2.18 -9.34 6.09
C THR A 40 -1.35 -9.31 7.37
N PHE A 41 -1.62 -8.42 8.33
CA PHE A 41 -0.88 -8.40 9.60
C PHE A 41 -1.06 -9.70 10.41
N SER A 42 -2.30 -10.20 10.46
CA SER A 42 -2.58 -11.48 11.13
C SER A 42 -2.01 -12.67 10.35
N LEU A 43 -2.12 -12.66 9.03
CA LEU A 43 -1.56 -13.71 8.17
C LEU A 43 -0.02 -13.74 8.22
N ASN A 44 0.63 -12.57 8.21
CA ASN A 44 2.08 -12.44 8.37
C ASN A 44 2.54 -13.04 9.70
N ARG A 45 1.78 -12.78 10.79
CA ARG A 45 2.07 -13.36 12.10
C ARG A 45 1.96 -14.88 12.08
N ILE A 46 0.93 -15.43 11.43
CA ILE A 46 0.77 -16.90 11.28
C ILE A 46 1.97 -17.46 10.51
N ALA A 47 2.32 -16.87 9.36
CA ALA A 47 3.41 -17.36 8.52
C ALA A 47 4.77 -17.36 9.24
N VAL A 48 5.11 -16.25 9.92
CA VAL A 48 6.38 -16.15 10.67
C VAL A 48 6.39 -17.05 11.89
N SER A 49 5.24 -17.21 12.57
CA SER A 49 5.14 -18.14 13.73
C SER A 49 5.29 -19.61 13.33
N ASP A 50 4.95 -19.95 12.08
CA ASP A 50 5.09 -21.26 11.48
C ASP A 50 6.51 -21.53 10.92
N GLY A 51 7.43 -20.56 11.11
CA GLY A 51 8.86 -20.68 10.80
C GLY A 51 9.28 -20.19 9.43
N ILE A 52 8.41 -19.52 8.65
CA ILE A 52 8.81 -18.96 7.35
C ILE A 52 9.71 -17.74 7.58
N PRO A 53 10.97 -17.72 7.07
CA PRO A 53 11.86 -16.58 7.23
C PRO A 53 11.31 -15.36 6.48
N PHE A 54 11.54 -14.17 7.03
CA PHE A 54 10.89 -12.95 6.56
C PHE A 54 11.26 -12.56 5.12
N ILE A 55 12.54 -12.65 4.73
CA ILE A 55 12.98 -12.25 3.38
C ILE A 55 12.42 -13.20 2.30
N PRO A 56 12.54 -14.54 2.42
CA PRO A 56 11.84 -15.46 1.54
C PRO A 56 10.33 -15.25 1.51
N TYR A 57 9.70 -14.98 2.66
CA TYR A 57 8.27 -14.69 2.72
C TYR A 57 7.89 -13.49 1.84
N VAL A 58 8.64 -12.38 1.94
CA VAL A 58 8.39 -11.19 1.10
C VAL A 58 8.67 -11.46 -0.37
N PHE A 59 9.71 -12.24 -0.68
CA PHE A 59 10.00 -12.66 -2.05
C PHE A 59 8.82 -13.44 -2.66
N TRP A 60 8.34 -14.47 -1.97
CA TRP A 60 7.28 -15.34 -2.48
C TRP A 60 5.93 -14.63 -2.61
N GLN A 61 5.56 -13.76 -1.65
CA GLN A 61 4.33 -13.00 -1.78
C GLN A 61 4.37 -12.02 -2.97
N ALA A 62 5.53 -11.39 -3.22
CA ALA A 62 5.69 -10.48 -4.34
C ALA A 62 5.71 -11.20 -5.69
N LEU A 63 6.46 -12.30 -5.77
CA LEU A 63 6.54 -13.15 -6.96
C LEU A 63 5.17 -13.73 -7.30
N GLY A 64 4.50 -14.34 -6.33
CA GLY A 64 3.17 -14.94 -6.52
C GLY A 64 2.13 -13.93 -6.95
N ALA A 65 2.02 -12.79 -6.24
CA ALA A 65 1.08 -11.72 -6.59
C ALA A 65 1.41 -11.10 -7.95
N GLY A 66 2.69 -10.90 -8.25
CA GLY A 66 3.15 -10.39 -9.54
C GLY A 66 2.81 -11.32 -10.70
N LEU A 67 3.05 -12.62 -10.54
CA LEU A 67 2.69 -13.64 -11.55
C LEU A 67 1.18 -13.75 -11.73
N LEU A 68 0.40 -13.71 -10.65
CA LEU A 68 -1.06 -13.72 -10.70
C LEU A 68 -1.59 -12.50 -11.48
N MET A 69 -1.12 -11.31 -11.17
CA MET A 69 -1.50 -10.09 -11.89
C MET A 69 -1.02 -10.12 -13.35
N LEU A 70 0.16 -10.68 -13.63
CA LEU A 70 0.67 -10.87 -15.00
C LEU A 70 -0.26 -11.79 -15.78
N ALA A 71 -0.64 -12.94 -15.21
CA ALA A 71 -1.56 -13.88 -15.84
C ALA A 71 -2.88 -13.18 -16.23
N PHE A 72 -3.52 -12.45 -15.29
CA PHE A 72 -4.72 -11.68 -15.61
C PHE A 72 -4.48 -10.60 -16.66
N SER A 73 -3.34 -9.90 -16.58
CA SER A 73 -2.97 -8.89 -17.58
C SER A 73 -2.87 -9.46 -18.99
N LEU A 74 -2.30 -10.66 -19.12
CA LEU A 74 -2.18 -11.38 -20.40
C LEU A 74 -3.55 -11.90 -20.88
N ILE A 75 -4.37 -12.47 -20.00
CA ILE A 75 -5.73 -12.92 -20.32
C ILE A 75 -6.56 -11.77 -20.87
N PHE A 76 -6.48 -10.58 -20.26
CA PHE A 76 -7.17 -9.38 -20.74
C PHE A 76 -6.46 -8.69 -21.92
N ARG A 77 -5.41 -9.30 -22.48
CA ARG A 77 -4.61 -8.78 -23.62
C ARG A 77 -4.06 -7.37 -23.37
N ARG A 78 -3.62 -7.11 -22.14
CA ARG A 78 -2.99 -5.83 -21.73
C ARG A 78 -1.64 -6.10 -21.09
N PRO A 79 -0.64 -6.62 -21.84
CA PRO A 79 0.67 -6.96 -21.28
C PRO A 79 1.39 -5.73 -20.73
N PRO A 80 2.35 -5.91 -19.79
CA PRO A 80 3.23 -4.83 -19.34
C PRO A 80 4.02 -4.24 -20.49
N GLY A 81 4.08 -2.90 -20.55
CA GLY A 81 4.89 -2.21 -21.55
C GLY A 81 6.39 -2.39 -21.26
N LEU A 82 7.19 -2.51 -22.30
CA LEU A 82 8.65 -2.72 -22.19
C LEU A 82 9.46 -1.48 -22.62
N SER A 83 8.82 -0.35 -22.86
CA SER A 83 9.57 0.89 -23.17
C SER A 83 10.37 1.37 -21.96
N LEU A 84 11.40 2.16 -22.21
CA LEU A 84 12.28 2.69 -21.17
C LEU A 84 11.52 3.47 -20.07
N SER A 85 10.45 4.16 -20.46
CA SER A 85 9.57 4.85 -19.49
C SER A 85 8.86 3.87 -18.56
N HIS A 86 8.38 2.73 -19.06
CA HIS A 86 7.77 1.68 -18.24
C HIS A 86 8.80 1.03 -17.31
N LEU A 87 9.97 0.62 -17.85
CA LEU A 87 11.02 -0.03 -17.08
C LEU A 87 11.53 0.86 -15.92
N ARG A 88 11.68 2.18 -16.16
CA ARG A 88 12.04 3.14 -15.11
C ARG A 88 11.00 3.17 -13.99
N VAL A 89 9.72 3.19 -14.32
CA VAL A 89 8.64 3.17 -13.33
C VAL A 89 8.67 1.86 -12.54
N TYR A 90 8.83 0.71 -13.20
CA TYR A 90 8.90 -0.59 -12.53
C TYR A 90 10.08 -0.65 -11.57
N ALA A 91 11.26 -0.19 -12.00
CA ALA A 91 12.46 -0.16 -11.18
C ALA A 91 12.29 0.75 -9.95
N VAL A 92 11.86 1.99 -10.16
CA VAL A 92 11.68 2.97 -9.08
C VAL A 92 10.59 2.52 -8.10
N MET A 93 9.44 2.06 -8.61
CA MET A 93 8.33 1.65 -7.77
C MET A 93 8.57 0.31 -7.07
N GLY A 94 9.23 -0.64 -7.73
CA GLY A 94 9.66 -1.90 -7.11
C GLY A 94 10.65 -1.65 -5.96
N LEU A 95 11.53 -0.65 -6.10
CA LEU A 95 12.46 -0.27 -5.05
C LEU A 95 11.78 0.54 -3.92
N LEU A 96 11.21 1.70 -4.25
CA LEU A 96 10.69 2.66 -3.26
C LEU A 96 9.30 2.29 -2.74
N GLY A 97 8.47 1.66 -3.55
CA GLY A 97 7.10 1.28 -3.18
C GLY A 97 7.00 -0.10 -2.53
N MET A 98 8.06 -0.90 -2.55
CA MET A 98 8.04 -2.25 -2.03
C MET A 98 9.32 -2.63 -1.30
N SER A 99 10.44 -2.87 -2.01
CA SER A 99 11.60 -3.60 -1.45
C SER A 99 12.33 -2.83 -0.37
N LEU A 100 12.70 -1.57 -0.63
CA LEU A 100 13.47 -0.76 0.33
C LEU A 100 12.72 -0.49 1.63
N PRO A 101 11.43 -0.06 1.62
CA PRO A 101 10.70 0.14 2.86
C PRO A 101 10.59 -1.13 3.70
N ILE A 102 10.34 -2.27 3.07
CA ILE A 102 10.20 -3.55 3.76
C ILE A 102 11.52 -4.00 4.37
N LEU A 103 12.64 -3.85 3.64
CA LEU A 103 13.99 -4.13 4.16
C LEU A 103 14.32 -3.24 5.36
N VAL A 104 14.02 -1.94 5.28
CA VAL A 104 14.25 -1.02 6.40
C VAL A 104 13.43 -1.43 7.61
N VAL A 105 12.13 -1.72 7.45
CA VAL A 105 11.27 -2.17 8.55
C VAL A 105 11.83 -3.43 9.20
N ASN A 106 12.21 -4.43 8.41
CA ASN A 106 12.77 -5.68 8.93
C ASN A 106 14.06 -5.43 9.73
N PHE A 107 14.95 -4.61 9.17
CA PHE A 107 16.22 -4.29 9.81
C PHE A 107 16.05 -3.53 11.14
N VAL A 108 15.18 -2.52 11.17
CA VAL A 108 14.96 -1.73 12.39
C VAL A 108 14.08 -2.44 13.42
N ALA A 109 13.24 -3.38 13.02
CA ALA A 109 12.39 -4.17 13.92
C ALA A 109 13.20 -4.96 14.95
N THR A 110 14.45 -5.30 14.64
CA THR A 110 15.39 -5.95 15.58
C THR A 110 16.04 -4.97 16.57
N LYS A 111 15.91 -3.65 16.35
CA LYS A 111 16.60 -2.60 17.09
C LYS A 111 15.65 -1.65 17.83
N LEU A 112 14.40 -1.57 17.40
CA LEU A 112 13.40 -0.65 17.94
C LEU A 112 12.18 -1.41 18.47
N PRO A 113 11.53 -0.87 19.52
CA PRO A 113 10.23 -1.36 19.94
C PRO A 113 9.20 -1.29 18.80
N ALA A 114 8.35 -2.33 18.68
CA ALA A 114 7.34 -2.42 17.63
C ALA A 114 6.42 -1.19 17.56
N GLY A 115 6.11 -0.59 18.73
CA GLY A 115 5.33 0.64 18.81
C GLY A 115 5.98 1.83 18.12
N VAL A 116 7.30 1.98 18.19
CA VAL A 116 8.05 3.05 17.49
C VAL A 116 8.01 2.83 15.97
N VAL A 117 8.19 1.59 15.51
CA VAL A 117 8.10 1.25 14.09
C VAL A 117 6.69 1.48 13.56
N GLY A 118 5.66 1.07 14.31
CA GLY A 118 4.25 1.30 13.95
C GLY A 118 3.88 2.79 13.88
N LEU A 119 4.39 3.60 14.81
CA LEU A 119 4.16 5.04 14.82
C LEU A 119 4.62 5.70 13.53
N GLN A 120 5.74 5.30 12.99
CA GLN A 120 6.30 5.93 11.80
C GLN A 120 5.47 5.67 10.54
N GLN A 121 4.80 4.53 10.44
CA GLN A 121 3.91 4.23 9.31
C GLN A 121 2.75 5.23 9.19
N THR A 122 2.34 5.83 10.30
CA THR A 122 1.27 6.83 10.33
C THR A 122 1.69 8.18 9.75
N LEU A 123 2.98 8.39 9.54
CA LEU A 123 3.50 9.56 8.84
C LEU A 123 3.34 9.48 7.31
N VAL A 124 3.09 8.30 6.76
CA VAL A 124 2.94 8.12 5.30
C VAL A 124 1.93 9.08 4.68
N PRO A 125 0.69 9.25 5.21
CA PRO A 125 -0.27 10.20 4.64
C PRO A 125 0.22 11.65 4.71
N MET A 126 0.87 12.05 5.80
CA MET A 126 1.41 13.41 5.95
C MET A 126 2.54 13.69 4.96
N LEU A 127 3.48 12.73 4.82
CA LEU A 127 4.58 12.85 3.86
C LEU A 127 4.07 12.82 2.42
N THR A 128 3.11 11.94 2.10
CA THR A 128 2.46 11.93 0.77
C THR A 128 1.84 13.29 0.46
N TYR A 129 1.12 13.89 1.42
CA TYR A 129 0.51 15.21 1.23
C TYR A 129 1.57 16.30 1.09
N ALA A 130 2.62 16.29 1.91
CA ALA A 130 3.72 17.24 1.80
C ALA A 130 4.41 17.17 0.43
N PHE A 131 4.71 15.96 -0.07
CA PHE A 131 5.27 15.79 -1.42
C PHE A 131 4.30 16.18 -2.52
N ALA A 132 3.01 15.90 -2.36
CA ALA A 132 1.99 16.30 -3.33
C ALA A 132 1.86 17.84 -3.42
N LEU A 133 1.99 18.55 -2.31
CA LEU A 133 2.05 20.01 -2.27
C LEU A 133 3.34 20.54 -2.90
N LEU A 134 4.50 19.96 -2.55
CA LEU A 134 5.80 20.37 -3.08
C LEU A 134 5.86 20.24 -4.61
N LEU A 135 5.31 19.15 -5.14
CA LEU A 135 5.25 18.90 -6.58
C LEU A 135 4.01 19.52 -7.26
N ARG A 136 3.23 20.32 -6.51
CA ARG A 136 2.03 21.03 -7.00
C ARG A 136 0.95 20.15 -7.62
N ILE A 137 0.89 18.88 -7.17
CA ILE A 137 -0.14 17.91 -7.60
C ILE A 137 -1.43 18.12 -6.80
N ASP A 138 -1.30 18.59 -5.57
CA ASP A 138 -2.44 18.90 -4.69
C ASP A 138 -2.36 20.35 -4.23
N ARG A 139 -3.44 20.85 -3.63
CA ARG A 139 -3.55 22.21 -3.09
C ARG A 139 -3.75 22.15 -1.58
N VAL A 140 -3.30 23.20 -0.89
CA VAL A 140 -3.52 23.33 0.56
C VAL A 140 -5.03 23.31 0.83
N ASN A 141 -5.44 22.38 1.72
CA ASN A 141 -6.82 22.21 2.13
C ASN A 141 -6.86 21.96 3.64
N ALA A 142 -7.51 22.87 4.37
CA ALA A 142 -7.58 22.81 5.83
C ALA A 142 -8.22 21.51 6.33
N LEU A 143 -9.26 20.97 5.66
CA LEU A 143 -9.88 19.72 6.06
C LEU A 143 -8.93 18.52 5.93
N LYS A 144 -8.13 18.47 4.84
CA LYS A 144 -7.12 17.43 4.67
C LYS A 144 -6.06 17.54 5.78
N LEU A 145 -5.55 18.74 6.01
CA LEU A 145 -4.51 18.97 7.01
C LEU A 145 -4.99 18.61 8.42
N THR A 146 -6.18 19.07 8.80
CA THR A 146 -6.79 18.74 10.10
C THR A 146 -7.04 17.24 10.23
N GLY A 147 -7.58 16.60 9.18
CA GLY A 147 -7.82 15.15 9.19
C GLY A 147 -6.55 14.33 9.34
N LEU A 148 -5.47 14.73 8.67
CA LEU A 148 -4.14 14.09 8.81
C LEU A 148 -3.57 14.28 10.23
N ALA A 149 -3.68 15.49 10.80
CA ALA A 149 -3.24 15.78 12.14
C ALA A 149 -4.02 14.99 13.20
N VAL A 150 -5.35 14.88 13.05
CA VAL A 150 -6.20 14.05 13.91
C VAL A 150 -5.84 12.57 13.81
N GLY A 151 -5.62 12.07 12.59
CA GLY A 151 -5.19 10.70 12.35
C GLY A 151 -3.84 10.37 13.01
N LEU A 152 -2.87 11.26 12.90
CA LEU A 152 -1.58 11.14 13.60
C LEU A 152 -1.79 11.15 15.12
N GLY A 153 -2.58 12.10 15.65
CA GLY A 153 -2.90 12.18 17.06
C GLY A 153 -3.54 10.91 17.61
N ALA A 154 -4.44 10.29 16.83
CA ALA A 154 -5.08 9.03 17.20
C ALA A 154 -4.06 7.90 17.40
N VAL A 155 -3.08 7.80 16.52
CA VAL A 155 -2.04 6.77 16.65
C VAL A 155 -1.09 7.07 17.81
N LEU A 156 -0.75 8.35 18.03
CA LEU A 156 0.03 8.76 19.20
C LEU A 156 -0.64 8.35 20.51
N VAL A 157 -1.95 8.48 20.63
CA VAL A 157 -2.75 8.07 21.80
C VAL A 157 -2.57 6.58 22.14
N VAL A 158 -2.42 5.71 21.11
CA VAL A 158 -2.21 4.26 21.32
C VAL A 158 -0.76 3.95 21.65
N VAL A 159 0.17 4.60 20.96
CA VAL A 159 1.58 4.20 20.94
C VAL A 159 2.37 4.82 22.09
N LEU A 160 2.12 6.11 22.42
CA LEU A 160 2.87 6.82 23.46
C LEU A 160 2.85 6.15 24.84
N PRO A 161 1.69 5.64 25.35
CA PRO A 161 1.66 5.01 26.68
C PRO A 161 2.48 3.70 26.77
N ARG A 162 2.82 3.08 25.64
CA ARG A 162 3.53 1.80 25.56
C ARG A 162 4.91 1.89 24.92
N ALA A 163 5.27 3.04 24.36
CA ALA A 163 6.60 3.27 23.81
C ALA A 163 7.56 3.58 24.98
N SER A 164 8.49 2.67 25.26
CA SER A 164 9.71 3.07 25.94
C SER A 164 10.39 4.11 25.05
N LEU A 165 10.67 5.30 25.59
CA LEU A 165 11.48 6.28 24.88
C LEU A 165 12.80 5.60 24.48
N PRO A 166 13.19 5.67 23.19
CA PRO A 166 14.44 5.10 22.75
C PRO A 166 15.59 5.68 23.57
N SER A 167 16.50 4.82 24.03
CA SER A 167 17.75 5.31 24.62
C SER A 167 18.53 6.14 23.58
N PRO A 168 19.49 7.00 23.98
CA PRO A 168 20.31 7.76 23.05
C PRO A 168 20.95 6.90 21.94
N ASP A 169 21.33 5.66 22.27
CA ASP A 169 21.90 4.69 21.32
C ASP A 169 20.90 4.21 20.26
N MET A 170 19.60 4.34 20.51
CA MET A 170 18.55 3.97 19.55
C MET A 170 18.19 5.11 18.59
N THR A 171 18.68 6.34 18.82
CA THR A 171 18.32 7.52 18.02
C THR A 171 18.64 7.32 16.54
N ILE A 172 19.79 6.71 16.23
CA ILE A 172 20.17 6.44 14.84
C ILE A 172 19.18 5.50 14.16
N TRP A 173 18.68 4.49 14.86
CA TRP A 173 17.71 3.53 14.32
C TRP A 173 16.34 4.15 14.10
N VAL A 174 15.94 5.09 14.97
CA VAL A 174 14.73 5.91 14.77
C VAL A 174 14.87 6.74 13.49
N LEU A 175 16.02 7.38 13.27
CA LEU A 175 16.26 8.14 12.02
C LEU A 175 16.25 7.22 10.79
N VAL A 176 16.91 6.06 10.86
CA VAL A 176 16.89 5.08 9.74
C VAL A 176 15.46 4.62 9.44
N SER A 177 14.65 4.40 10.45
CA SER A 177 13.27 3.92 10.25
C SER A 177 12.34 4.94 9.60
N PHE A 178 12.63 6.27 9.67
CA PHE A 178 11.92 7.30 8.89
C PHE A 178 12.06 7.10 7.38
N LEU A 179 13.05 6.37 6.91
CA LEU A 179 13.19 6.06 5.50
C LEU A 179 11.98 5.29 4.94
N THR A 180 11.33 4.46 5.76
CA THR A 180 10.14 3.70 5.35
C THR A 180 8.97 4.61 4.95
N PRO A 181 8.41 5.46 5.84
CA PRO A 181 7.31 6.34 5.46
C PRO A 181 7.72 7.36 4.40
N LEU A 182 8.98 7.77 4.35
CA LEU A 182 9.52 8.63 3.30
C LEU A 182 9.43 7.94 1.93
N CYS A 183 9.89 6.70 1.82
CA CYS A 183 9.82 5.93 0.58
C CYS A 183 8.37 5.74 0.12
N TYR A 184 7.46 5.35 1.01
CA TYR A 184 6.05 5.20 0.66
C TYR A 184 5.39 6.53 0.27
N GLY A 185 5.69 7.63 0.98
CA GLY A 185 5.18 8.95 0.65
C GLY A 185 5.63 9.41 -0.75
N ILE A 186 6.91 9.24 -1.05
CA ILE A 186 7.48 9.53 -2.38
C ILE A 186 6.87 8.61 -3.44
N ALA A 187 6.82 7.29 -3.20
CA ALA A 187 6.30 6.32 -4.14
C ALA A 187 4.84 6.61 -4.52
N ASN A 188 3.97 6.92 -3.54
CA ASN A 188 2.57 7.28 -3.78
C ASN A 188 2.43 8.47 -4.73
N VAL A 189 3.30 9.46 -4.59
CA VAL A 189 3.29 10.65 -5.44
C VAL A 189 3.92 10.35 -6.80
N LEU A 190 5.07 9.68 -6.84
CA LEU A 190 5.77 9.37 -8.08
C LEU A 190 4.91 8.50 -9.02
N ILE A 191 4.20 7.50 -8.51
CA ILE A 191 3.34 6.67 -9.36
C ILE A 191 2.22 7.47 -10.03
N SER A 192 1.73 8.55 -9.40
CA SER A 192 0.71 9.40 -9.98
C SER A 192 1.24 10.26 -11.14
N ILE A 193 2.55 10.59 -11.13
CA ILE A 193 3.20 11.42 -12.14
C ILE A 193 3.84 10.57 -13.25
N LEU A 194 4.54 9.51 -12.84
CA LEU A 194 5.37 8.73 -13.74
C LEU A 194 4.62 7.61 -14.46
N ARG A 195 3.35 7.36 -14.07
CA ARG A 195 2.54 6.31 -14.71
C ARG A 195 2.49 6.53 -16.22
N PRO A 196 2.98 5.55 -17.03
CA PRO A 196 2.98 5.71 -18.47
C PRO A 196 1.54 5.79 -19.00
N PRO A 197 1.27 6.65 -20.01
CA PRO A 197 -0.05 6.75 -20.64
C PRO A 197 -0.56 5.39 -21.10
N GLN A 198 -1.87 5.15 -20.94
CA GLN A 198 -2.57 3.93 -21.38
C GLN A 198 -2.11 2.61 -20.69
N SER A 199 -1.22 2.68 -19.69
CA SER A 199 -0.85 1.47 -18.92
C SER A 199 -2.01 1.01 -18.04
N SER A 200 -2.36 -0.29 -18.15
CA SER A 200 -3.37 -0.88 -17.28
C SER A 200 -2.82 -1.05 -15.85
N SER A 201 -3.67 -0.91 -14.84
CA SER A 201 -3.25 -1.12 -13.45
C SER A 201 -2.82 -2.55 -13.17
N LEU A 202 -3.42 -3.54 -13.86
CA LEU A 202 -2.99 -4.94 -13.76
C LEU A 202 -1.55 -5.13 -14.28
N ALA A 203 -1.26 -4.62 -15.49
CA ALA A 203 0.07 -4.73 -16.08
C ALA A 203 1.13 -3.99 -15.27
N LEU A 204 0.79 -2.77 -14.81
CA LEU A 204 1.67 -1.94 -14.01
C LEU A 204 1.97 -2.59 -12.64
N GLY A 205 0.93 -3.07 -11.95
CA GLY A 205 1.06 -3.76 -10.67
C GLY A 205 1.85 -5.06 -10.80
N ALA A 206 1.59 -5.86 -11.84
CA ALA A 206 2.37 -7.06 -12.13
C ALA A 206 3.86 -6.76 -12.26
N ALA A 207 4.21 -5.78 -13.09
CA ALA A 207 5.61 -5.44 -13.34
C ALA A 207 6.31 -4.85 -12.09
N ILE A 208 5.62 -4.02 -11.31
CA ILE A 208 6.15 -3.47 -10.05
C ILE A 208 6.43 -4.59 -9.05
N LEU A 209 5.46 -5.51 -8.85
CA LEU A 209 5.63 -6.63 -7.92
C LEU A 209 6.73 -7.60 -8.36
N LEU A 210 6.81 -7.93 -9.66
CA LEU A 210 7.86 -8.77 -10.18
C LEU A 210 9.25 -8.12 -10.05
N THR A 211 9.35 -6.82 -10.27
CA THR A 211 10.60 -6.08 -10.05
C THR A 211 10.97 -6.07 -8.56
N GLY A 212 9.99 -5.88 -7.67
CA GLY A 212 10.18 -6.02 -6.23
C GLY A 212 10.63 -7.43 -5.85
N ALA A 213 10.05 -8.47 -6.43
CA ALA A 213 10.49 -9.85 -6.24
C ALA A 213 11.94 -10.06 -6.70
N ILE A 214 12.35 -9.47 -7.83
CA ILE A 214 13.76 -9.52 -8.28
C ILE A 214 14.67 -8.90 -7.22
N TYR A 215 14.35 -7.72 -6.70
CA TYR A 215 15.16 -7.07 -5.67
C TYR A 215 15.22 -7.90 -4.38
N MET A 216 14.10 -8.44 -3.93
CA MET A 216 14.05 -9.31 -2.75
C MET A 216 14.78 -10.63 -2.97
N GLY A 217 14.69 -11.19 -4.19
CA GLY A 217 15.46 -12.37 -4.59
C GLY A 217 16.97 -12.14 -4.55
N LEU A 218 17.44 -10.97 -5.00
CA LEU A 218 18.86 -10.61 -4.91
C LEU A 218 19.31 -10.47 -3.44
N VAL A 219 18.47 -9.90 -2.57
CA VAL A 219 18.74 -9.83 -1.13
C VAL A 219 18.78 -11.23 -0.51
N MET A 220 17.81 -12.08 -0.82
CA MET A 220 17.72 -13.46 -0.37
C MET A 220 18.97 -14.26 -0.75
N LEU A 221 19.42 -14.12 -2.01
CA LEU A 221 20.66 -14.72 -2.51
C LEU A 221 21.90 -14.21 -1.77
N GLY A 222 21.99 -12.89 -1.57
CA GLY A 222 23.12 -12.25 -0.89
C GLY A 222 23.23 -12.61 0.60
N MET A 223 22.11 -12.87 1.26
CA MET A 223 22.04 -13.29 2.67
C MET A 223 22.17 -14.80 2.84
N GLY A 224 22.03 -15.59 1.77
CA GLY A 224 22.02 -17.05 1.84
C GLY A 224 20.77 -17.63 2.51
N GLU A 225 19.72 -16.81 2.64
CA GLU A 225 18.46 -17.24 3.25
C GLU A 225 17.56 -17.86 2.18
N TRP A 226 17.51 -19.18 2.15
CA TRP A 226 16.61 -19.92 1.27
C TRP A 226 15.45 -20.50 2.06
N TRP A 227 14.26 -20.41 1.49
CA TRP A 227 13.10 -21.14 1.98
C TRP A 227 12.24 -21.57 0.79
N TRP A 228 11.74 -22.76 0.86
CA TRP A 228 10.88 -23.37 -0.15
C TRP A 228 9.75 -24.11 0.55
N PHE A 229 8.63 -24.30 -0.12
CA PHE A 229 7.54 -25.14 0.37
C PHE A 229 8.05 -26.57 0.57
N GLU A 230 8.30 -26.97 1.80
CA GLU A 230 8.94 -28.27 2.12
C GLU A 230 7.96 -29.44 2.04
N GLY A 231 6.64 -29.18 2.10
CA GLY A 231 5.59 -30.20 2.00
C GLY A 231 4.95 -30.24 0.61
N GLY A 232 4.78 -31.42 0.04
CA GLY A 232 3.81 -31.59 -1.04
C GLY A 232 2.41 -31.19 -0.58
N ALA A 233 1.43 -31.07 -1.49
CA ALA A 233 0.08 -30.55 -1.24
C ALA A 233 -0.69 -31.18 -0.04
N GLY A 234 -0.21 -32.28 0.53
CA GLY A 234 -0.77 -32.94 1.72
C GLY A 234 -0.10 -32.61 3.05
N ALA A 235 0.96 -31.79 3.06
CA ALA A 235 1.73 -31.43 4.26
C ALA A 235 1.89 -29.91 4.45
N MET A 236 1.04 -29.09 3.79
CA MET A 236 1.09 -27.64 3.92
C MET A 236 0.65 -27.20 5.33
N GLY A 237 1.51 -26.40 5.99
CA GLY A 237 1.24 -25.80 7.28
C GLY A 237 0.32 -24.58 7.19
N ASN A 238 -0.06 -24.05 8.35
CA ASN A 238 -0.87 -22.82 8.41
C ASN A 238 -0.12 -21.62 7.81
N GLY A 239 1.22 -21.58 7.93
CA GLY A 239 2.07 -20.56 7.35
C GLY A 239 2.04 -20.54 5.83
N ASP A 240 2.05 -21.73 5.20
CA ASP A 240 1.96 -21.87 3.73
C ASP A 240 0.63 -21.34 3.22
N TRP A 241 -0.48 -21.71 3.87
CA TRP A 241 -1.81 -21.21 3.52
C TRP A 241 -1.93 -19.69 3.75
N ALA A 242 -1.33 -19.18 4.82
CA ALA A 242 -1.27 -17.74 5.08
C ALA A 242 -0.49 -17.01 3.96
N LEU A 243 0.64 -17.55 3.51
CA LEU A 243 1.42 -17.01 2.40
C LEU A 243 0.60 -16.98 1.10
N ILE A 244 -0.09 -18.08 0.77
CA ILE A 244 -0.96 -18.15 -0.40
C ILE A 244 -2.07 -17.09 -0.32
N ALA A 245 -2.74 -16.98 0.83
CA ALA A 245 -3.77 -15.96 1.03
C ALA A 245 -3.22 -14.54 0.82
N VAL A 246 -2.03 -14.25 1.34
CA VAL A 246 -1.37 -12.94 1.16
C VAL A 246 -1.00 -12.68 -0.29
N VAL A 247 -0.62 -13.68 -1.08
CA VAL A 247 -0.40 -13.55 -2.53
C VAL A 247 -1.66 -12.98 -3.23
N PHE A 248 -2.83 -13.56 -2.96
CA PHE A 248 -4.09 -13.06 -3.54
C PHE A 248 -4.45 -11.67 -3.03
N ILE A 249 -4.31 -11.44 -1.72
CA ILE A 249 -4.58 -10.14 -1.12
C ILE A 249 -3.68 -9.06 -1.73
N ASN A 250 -2.39 -9.31 -1.87
CA ASN A 250 -1.46 -8.35 -2.46
C ASN A 250 -1.77 -8.07 -3.94
N ALA A 251 -2.14 -9.07 -4.73
CA ALA A 251 -2.55 -8.86 -6.11
C ALA A 251 -3.76 -7.91 -6.19
N ILE A 252 -4.80 -8.14 -5.38
CA ILE A 252 -5.98 -7.29 -5.32
C ILE A 252 -5.61 -5.90 -4.79
N PHE A 253 -4.84 -5.82 -3.71
CA PHE A 253 -4.42 -4.57 -3.09
C PHE A 253 -3.63 -3.68 -4.05
N PHE A 254 -2.63 -4.22 -4.76
CA PHE A 254 -1.85 -3.44 -5.72
C PHE A 254 -2.69 -2.94 -6.89
N TRP A 255 -3.65 -3.73 -7.35
CA TRP A 255 -4.61 -3.27 -8.34
C TRP A 255 -5.47 -2.12 -7.80
N LEU A 256 -6.06 -2.28 -6.61
CA LEU A 256 -6.86 -1.23 -5.94
C LEU A 256 -6.03 0.04 -5.72
N MET A 257 -4.81 -0.07 -5.21
CA MET A 257 -3.89 1.04 -5.00
C MET A 257 -3.70 1.87 -6.28
N LEU A 258 -3.34 1.20 -7.37
CA LEU A 258 -3.08 1.87 -8.64
C LEU A 258 -4.33 2.51 -9.26
N GLU A 259 -5.51 1.89 -9.06
CA GLU A 259 -6.78 2.46 -9.51
C GLU A 259 -7.22 3.62 -8.62
N ILE A 260 -7.10 3.54 -7.30
CA ILE A 260 -7.44 4.64 -6.38
C ILE A 260 -6.55 5.86 -6.66
N ILE A 261 -5.23 5.65 -6.82
CA ILE A 261 -4.31 6.75 -7.14
C ILE A 261 -4.68 7.39 -8.48
N ARG A 262 -5.08 6.60 -9.46
CA ARG A 262 -5.52 7.08 -10.78
C ARG A 262 -6.82 7.89 -10.70
N LEU A 263 -7.79 7.45 -9.88
CA LEU A 263 -9.13 8.05 -9.79
C LEU A 263 -9.21 9.23 -8.82
N ALA A 264 -8.53 9.14 -7.69
CA ALA A 264 -8.69 10.07 -6.56
C ALA A 264 -7.36 10.69 -6.08
N GLY A 265 -6.24 10.26 -6.64
CA GLY A 265 -4.91 10.79 -6.33
C GLY A 265 -4.19 10.14 -5.14
N PRO A 266 -2.88 10.43 -5.01
CA PRO A 266 -2.02 9.77 -4.04
C PRO A 266 -2.33 10.11 -2.60
N VAL A 267 -2.76 11.34 -2.31
CA VAL A 267 -3.13 11.77 -0.94
C VAL A 267 -4.37 11.05 -0.46
N PHE A 268 -5.39 10.90 -1.33
CA PHE A 268 -6.59 10.14 -0.99
C PHE A 268 -6.24 8.67 -0.71
N PHE A 269 -5.42 8.05 -1.56
CA PHE A 269 -4.97 6.67 -1.35
C PHE A 269 -4.21 6.51 -0.02
N SER A 270 -3.30 7.44 0.33
CA SER A 270 -2.45 7.30 1.51
C SER A 270 -3.25 7.15 2.82
N VAL A 271 -4.49 7.63 2.86
CA VAL A 271 -5.40 7.52 4.01
C VAL A 271 -5.83 6.06 4.27
N GLN A 272 -5.67 5.17 3.27
CA GLN A 272 -5.84 3.73 3.41
C GLN A 272 -5.05 3.17 4.61
N ASN A 273 -3.88 3.74 4.96
CA ASN A 273 -3.10 3.32 6.12
C ASN A 273 -3.88 3.43 7.44
N TYR A 274 -4.76 4.41 7.59
CA TYR A 274 -5.61 4.52 8.78
C TYR A 274 -6.64 3.39 8.84
N ILE A 275 -7.27 3.07 7.69
CA ILE A 275 -8.21 1.95 7.61
C ILE A 275 -7.49 0.62 7.89
N THR A 276 -6.30 0.45 7.33
CA THR A 276 -5.46 -0.75 7.57
C THR A 276 -5.14 -0.93 9.05
N THR A 277 -4.77 0.15 9.75
CA THR A 277 -4.50 0.08 11.19
C THR A 277 -5.74 -0.34 11.98
N LEU A 278 -6.89 0.26 11.66
CA LEU A 278 -8.18 -0.06 12.29
C LEU A 278 -8.58 -1.52 12.09
N THR A 279 -8.54 -1.96 10.84
CA THR A 279 -8.96 -3.32 10.46
C THR A 279 -7.94 -4.35 10.91
N GLY A 280 -6.64 -4.00 10.97
CA GLY A 280 -5.60 -4.86 11.54
C GLY A 280 -5.84 -5.17 13.00
N ILE A 281 -6.27 -4.18 13.79
CA ILE A 281 -6.71 -4.38 15.19
C ILE A 281 -7.93 -5.32 15.23
N GLY A 282 -8.94 -5.08 14.38
CA GLY A 282 -10.13 -5.92 14.30
C GLY A 282 -9.80 -7.37 13.96
N TRP A 283 -8.94 -7.61 12.98
CA TRP A 283 -8.48 -8.95 12.62
C TRP A 283 -7.64 -9.61 13.74
N GLY A 284 -6.82 -8.83 14.47
CA GLY A 284 -6.08 -9.30 15.65
C GLY A 284 -7.01 -9.84 16.74
N ILE A 285 -8.13 -9.13 17.00
CA ILE A 285 -9.16 -9.58 17.94
C ILE A 285 -9.81 -10.87 17.44
N LEU A 286 -10.25 -10.90 16.17
CA LEU A 286 -11.02 -12.00 15.61
C LEU A 286 -10.19 -13.29 15.44
N ILE A 287 -8.94 -13.18 15.02
CA ILE A 287 -8.11 -14.34 14.67
C ILE A 287 -7.26 -14.79 15.87
N HIS A 288 -6.75 -13.84 16.65
CA HIS A 288 -5.81 -14.15 17.74
C HIS A 288 -6.41 -13.96 19.14
N GLY A 289 -7.68 -13.54 19.26
CA GLY A 289 -8.33 -13.30 20.55
C GLY A 289 -7.69 -12.17 21.35
N GLU A 290 -7.09 -11.18 20.70
CA GLU A 290 -6.38 -10.07 21.35
C GLU A 290 -7.36 -9.21 22.15
N ALA A 291 -7.02 -8.96 23.43
CA ALA A 291 -7.77 -8.02 24.27
C ALA A 291 -7.11 -6.64 24.18
N HIS A 292 -7.90 -5.63 23.91
CA HIS A 292 -7.40 -4.25 23.74
C HIS A 292 -7.92 -3.31 24.82
N SER A 293 -7.07 -2.34 25.17
CA SER A 293 -7.40 -1.30 26.16
C SER A 293 -8.41 -0.28 25.60
N LEU A 294 -9.10 0.43 26.49
CA LEU A 294 -10.01 1.53 26.11
C LEU A 294 -9.36 2.59 25.22
N TRP A 295 -8.05 2.80 25.33
CA TRP A 295 -7.27 3.73 24.51
C TRP A 295 -7.32 3.40 23.02
N ILE A 296 -7.40 2.12 22.67
CA ILE A 296 -7.53 1.69 21.28
C ILE A 296 -8.88 2.09 20.71
N TRP A 297 -9.95 1.96 21.48
CA TRP A 297 -11.28 2.38 21.04
C TRP A 297 -11.39 3.90 20.85
N LEU A 298 -10.75 4.69 21.74
CA LEU A 298 -10.65 6.14 21.56
C LEU A 298 -9.87 6.50 20.29
N ALA A 299 -8.75 5.84 20.07
CA ALA A 299 -7.95 6.04 18.86
C ALA A 299 -8.73 5.66 17.58
N LEU A 300 -9.52 4.58 17.63
CA LEU A 300 -10.41 4.20 16.53
C LEU A 300 -11.39 5.33 16.18
N MET A 301 -12.05 5.92 17.17
CA MET A 301 -12.97 7.04 16.93
C MET A 301 -12.26 8.25 16.33
N LEU A 302 -11.08 8.60 16.83
CA LEU A 302 -10.27 9.69 16.28
C LEU A 302 -9.80 9.41 14.85
N LEU A 303 -9.40 8.16 14.54
CA LEU A 303 -9.00 7.77 13.19
C LEU A 303 -10.17 7.85 12.21
N PHE A 304 -11.36 7.39 12.59
CA PHE A 304 -12.56 7.53 11.76
C PHE A 304 -12.92 9.00 11.51
N PHE A 305 -12.80 9.84 12.53
CA PHE A 305 -13.05 11.27 12.38
C PHE A 305 -12.00 11.93 11.45
N GLY A 306 -10.71 11.62 11.63
CA GLY A 306 -9.63 12.08 10.75
C GLY A 306 -9.84 11.62 9.30
N LEU A 307 -10.19 10.34 9.10
CA LEU A 307 -10.52 9.78 7.79
C LEU A 307 -11.67 10.53 7.12
N ALA A 308 -12.76 10.79 7.84
CA ALA A 308 -13.93 11.52 7.32
C ALA A 308 -13.54 12.94 6.87
N LEU A 309 -12.70 13.63 7.64
CA LEU A 309 -12.20 14.98 7.27
C LEU A 309 -11.35 14.95 6.00
N VAL A 310 -10.44 13.97 5.83
CA VAL A 310 -9.62 13.85 4.62
C VAL A 310 -10.47 13.52 3.41
N ILE A 311 -11.42 12.60 3.53
CA ILE A 311 -12.35 12.26 2.45
C ILE A 311 -13.16 13.51 2.06
N ALA A 312 -13.76 14.22 3.02
CA ALA A 312 -14.53 15.44 2.76
C ALA A 312 -13.66 16.52 2.09
N GLY A 313 -12.42 16.71 2.54
CA GLY A 313 -11.46 17.63 1.94
C GLY A 313 -11.10 17.27 0.49
N SER A 314 -10.90 15.98 0.21
CA SER A 314 -10.60 15.49 -1.13
C SER A 314 -11.77 15.67 -2.09
N LEU A 315 -12.99 15.38 -1.65
CA LEU A 315 -14.20 15.58 -2.44
C LEU A 315 -14.45 17.05 -2.79
N LYS A 316 -14.18 17.98 -1.85
CA LYS A 316 -14.27 19.43 -2.11
C LYS A 316 -13.22 19.92 -3.12
N THR A 317 -12.04 19.35 -3.11
CA THR A 317 -10.97 19.72 -4.05
C THR A 317 -11.31 19.28 -5.48
N GLN A 318 -11.90 18.09 -5.64
CA GLN A 318 -12.33 17.57 -6.95
C GLN A 318 -13.57 18.28 -7.52
N ALA A 319 -14.39 18.92 -6.68
CA ALA A 319 -15.60 19.63 -7.10
C ALA A 319 -15.35 21.09 -7.51
N ARG A 320 -14.14 21.60 -7.35
CA ARG A 320 -13.77 22.94 -7.83
C ARG A 320 -13.19 22.80 -9.24
N PRO A 321 -13.79 23.47 -10.25
CA PRO A 321 -13.32 23.44 -11.63
C PRO A 321 -11.94 24.11 -11.78
#